data_1b708500548000ea72916e5cef7efb0e
#
_entry.id   1b708500548000ea72916e5cef7efb0e
#
_cell.length_a   1.000
_cell.length_b   1.000
_cell.length_c   1.000
_cell.angle_alpha   90.00
_cell.angle_beta   90.00
_cell.angle_gamma   90.00
#
_symmetry.space_group_name_H-M   'P 1'
#
loop_
_entity.id
_entity.type
_entity.pdbx_description
1 polymer ?
#
loop_
_entity_poly.entity_id
_entity_poly.type
_entity_poly.pdbx_seq_one_letter_code
_entity_poly.pdbx_strand_id
1 'polypeptide(L)'
;SYSDVKKLKSGNVVRGIDGKFWLFLQRTKTNYPLRIPLLEEAMLILERYKDAPGTGKDNLLPVFVNQKMNTYIKEVAKRIGIDKNLTFHSARHTFATTVTLSNGVPIATVSKLLGHTKITTTQVYARVLEDKISSDMEGLRSVLKNNTGNDGSFASGW
;
A
#
# COMPACT_ATOMS: atom_id res chain seq x y z
N SER A 1 1.65 -7.01 -7.68
CA SER A 1 0.95 -7.18 -8.99
C SER A 1 0.21 -8.50 -9.04
N TYR A 2 -0.65 -8.71 -10.05
CA TYR A 2 -1.36 -9.99 -10.23
C TYR A 2 -0.38 -11.18 -10.25
N SER A 3 0.68 -11.09 -11.04
CA SER A 3 1.69 -12.15 -11.15
C SER A 3 2.41 -12.46 -9.84
N ASP A 4 2.63 -11.45 -9.00
CA ASP A 4 3.26 -11.64 -7.68
C ASP A 4 2.26 -12.32 -6.72
N VAL A 5 0.99 -11.88 -6.70
CA VAL A 5 -0.05 -12.49 -5.85
C VAL A 5 -0.31 -13.95 -6.23
N LYS A 6 -0.35 -14.26 -7.53
CA LYS A 6 -0.53 -15.64 -8.02
C LYS A 6 0.57 -16.60 -7.56
N LYS A 7 1.77 -16.09 -7.32
CA LYS A 7 2.94 -16.89 -6.92
C LYS A 7 3.19 -16.89 -5.40
N LEU A 8 2.34 -16.22 -4.62
CA LEU A 8 2.52 -16.18 -3.16
C LEU A 8 2.34 -17.56 -2.54
N LYS A 9 3.34 -17.95 -1.77
CA LYS A 9 3.37 -19.20 -1.01
C LYS A 9 3.41 -18.93 0.49
N SER A 10 3.08 -19.93 1.30
CA SER A 10 3.15 -19.85 2.77
C SER A 10 4.54 -19.45 3.27
N GLY A 11 5.61 -19.95 2.64
CA GLY A 11 6.99 -19.57 2.97
C GLY A 11 7.38 -18.12 2.67
N ASN A 12 6.53 -17.35 1.95
CA ASN A 12 6.76 -15.92 1.76
C ASN A 12 6.31 -15.07 2.95
N VAL A 13 5.51 -15.62 3.87
CA VAL A 13 5.10 -14.94 5.11
C VAL A 13 6.09 -15.28 6.20
N VAL A 14 6.81 -14.27 6.68
CA VAL A 14 7.87 -14.42 7.68
C VAL A 14 7.70 -13.39 8.80
N ARG A 15 8.31 -13.63 9.95
CA ARG A 15 8.40 -12.61 11.00
C ARG A 15 9.50 -11.61 10.65
N GLY A 16 9.15 -10.33 10.67
CA GLY A 16 10.08 -9.22 10.46
C GLY A 16 10.84 -8.83 11.74
N ILE A 17 11.67 -7.81 11.61
CA ILE A 17 12.49 -7.25 12.70
C ILE A 17 11.65 -6.65 13.84
N ASP A 18 10.41 -6.28 13.56
CA ASP A 18 9.43 -5.73 14.47
C ASP A 18 8.53 -6.81 15.13
N GLY A 19 8.83 -8.09 14.87
CA GLY A 19 8.05 -9.23 15.35
C GLY A 19 6.70 -9.42 14.63
N LYS A 20 6.32 -8.53 13.72
CA LYS A 20 5.09 -8.62 12.92
C LYS A 20 5.29 -9.48 11.68
N PHE A 21 4.21 -9.83 11.02
CA PHE A 21 4.28 -10.59 9.78
C PHE A 21 4.58 -9.71 8.57
N TRP A 22 5.46 -10.20 7.70
CA TRP A 22 5.91 -9.55 6.49
C TRP A 22 5.84 -10.50 5.31
N LEU A 23 5.61 -9.97 4.11
CA LEU A 23 5.80 -10.68 2.85
C LEU A 23 7.22 -10.45 2.33
N PHE A 24 7.97 -11.54 2.14
CA PHE A 24 9.27 -11.54 1.50
C PHE A 24 9.13 -12.28 0.17
N LEU A 25 9.29 -11.57 -0.93
CA LEU A 25 9.16 -12.13 -2.27
C LEU A 25 10.05 -11.41 -3.28
N GLN A 26 10.31 -12.04 -4.40
CA GLN A 26 10.92 -11.40 -5.56
C GLN A 26 9.87 -11.04 -6.58
N ARG A 27 9.90 -9.80 -7.07
CA ARG A 27 8.97 -9.34 -8.11
C ARG A 27 9.16 -10.15 -9.40
N THR A 28 8.07 -10.73 -9.88
CA THR A 28 8.09 -11.54 -11.11
C THR A 28 8.61 -10.76 -12.34
N LYS A 29 8.30 -9.46 -12.44
CA LYS A 29 8.65 -8.64 -13.60
C LYS A 29 10.10 -8.13 -13.60
N THR A 30 10.65 -7.83 -12.43
CA THR A 30 11.94 -7.11 -12.31
C THR A 30 12.98 -7.85 -11.48
N ASN A 31 12.61 -9.01 -10.94
CA ASN A 31 13.42 -9.78 -9.98
C ASN A 31 13.90 -8.96 -8.76
N TYR A 32 13.21 -7.85 -8.47
CA TYR A 32 13.54 -6.99 -7.35
C TYR A 32 12.98 -7.58 -6.05
N PRO A 33 13.80 -7.69 -4.98
CA PRO A 33 13.33 -8.19 -3.70
C PRO A 33 12.34 -7.21 -3.07
N LEU A 34 11.21 -7.72 -2.62
CA LEU A 34 10.17 -6.99 -1.90
C LEU A 34 10.08 -7.47 -0.47
N ARG A 35 9.99 -6.52 0.44
CA ARG A 35 9.72 -6.72 1.86
C ARG A 35 8.56 -5.81 2.23
N ILE A 36 7.41 -6.40 2.48
CA ILE A 36 6.17 -5.66 2.68
C ILE A 36 5.58 -6.07 4.04
N PRO A 37 5.47 -5.13 5.02
CA PRO A 37 4.77 -5.42 6.27
C PRO A 37 3.30 -5.72 5.96
N LEU A 38 2.75 -6.77 6.57
CA LEU A 38 1.34 -7.12 6.43
C LEU A 38 0.51 -6.30 7.41
N LEU A 39 -0.50 -5.62 6.88
CA LEU A 39 -1.54 -4.99 7.66
C LEU A 39 -2.48 -6.06 8.23
N GLU A 40 -3.20 -5.73 9.30
CA GLU A 40 -4.11 -6.67 9.96
C GLU A 40 -5.19 -7.18 9.02
N GLU A 41 -5.73 -6.31 8.16
CA GLU A 41 -6.73 -6.66 7.14
C GLU A 41 -6.18 -7.69 6.14
N ALA A 42 -4.90 -7.56 5.78
CA ALA A 42 -4.26 -8.54 4.91
C ALA A 42 -4.09 -9.90 5.59
N MET A 43 -3.76 -9.91 6.88
CA MET A 43 -3.68 -11.14 7.68
C MET A 43 -5.04 -11.82 7.80
N LEU A 44 -6.12 -11.08 8.04
CA LEU A 44 -7.48 -11.61 8.07
C LEU A 44 -7.88 -12.26 6.74
N ILE A 45 -7.48 -11.66 5.62
CA ILE A 45 -7.73 -12.24 4.29
C ILE A 45 -6.94 -13.54 4.11
N LEU A 46 -5.66 -13.56 4.47
CA LEU A 46 -4.83 -14.75 4.35
C LEU A 46 -5.39 -15.91 5.19
N GLU A 47 -5.82 -15.64 6.43
CA GLU A 47 -6.41 -16.65 7.30
C GLU A 47 -7.75 -17.16 6.75
N ARG A 48 -8.62 -16.28 6.24
CA ARG A 48 -9.90 -16.66 5.62
C ARG A 48 -9.73 -17.63 4.44
N TYR A 49 -8.67 -17.48 3.66
CA TYR A 49 -8.46 -18.27 2.44
C TYR A 49 -7.43 -19.39 2.61
N LYS A 50 -6.95 -19.63 3.82
CA LYS A 50 -5.92 -20.64 4.13
C LYS A 50 -6.26 -22.04 3.61
N ASP A 51 -7.51 -22.46 3.81
CA ASP A 51 -8.02 -23.78 3.45
C ASP A 51 -9.04 -23.73 2.29
N ALA A 52 -9.04 -22.63 1.51
CA ALA A 52 -10.03 -22.43 0.46
C ALA A 52 -9.81 -23.42 -0.71
N PRO A 53 -10.89 -23.98 -1.29
CA PRO A 53 -10.79 -24.81 -2.50
C PRO A 53 -10.07 -24.04 -3.63
N GLY A 54 -9.09 -24.71 -4.29
CA GLY A 54 -8.31 -24.09 -5.37
C GLY A 54 -7.03 -23.37 -4.91
N THR A 55 -6.78 -23.26 -3.62
CA THR A 55 -5.43 -23.04 -3.10
C THR A 55 -4.65 -24.34 -3.31
N GLY A 56 -3.66 -24.33 -4.20
CA GLY A 56 -2.71 -25.44 -4.32
C GLY A 56 -1.94 -25.61 -2.99
N LYS A 57 -1.35 -26.78 -2.77
CA LYS A 57 -0.75 -27.23 -1.50
C LYS A 57 0.16 -26.18 -0.79
N ASP A 58 0.72 -25.23 -1.53
CA ASP A 58 1.63 -24.20 -1.00
C ASP A 58 1.15 -22.76 -1.26
N ASN A 59 0.08 -22.55 -2.04
CA ASN A 59 -0.37 -21.20 -2.41
C ASN A 59 -1.14 -20.56 -1.26
N LEU A 60 -0.88 -19.26 -1.01
CA LEU A 60 -1.59 -18.52 0.03
C LEU A 60 -3.02 -18.12 -0.33
N LEU A 61 -3.33 -18.00 -1.64
CA LEU A 61 -4.61 -17.49 -2.10
C LEU A 61 -5.11 -18.26 -3.33
N PRO A 62 -6.42 -18.47 -3.46
CA PRO A 62 -7.03 -19.03 -4.66
C PRO A 62 -7.10 -17.93 -5.74
N VAL A 63 -6.13 -17.87 -6.66
CA VAL A 63 -6.05 -16.81 -7.67
C VAL A 63 -6.47 -17.33 -9.04
N PHE A 64 -7.62 -16.85 -9.54
CA PHE A 64 -8.06 -17.12 -10.91
C PHE A 64 -7.14 -16.47 -11.93
N VAL A 65 -7.27 -16.85 -13.21
CA VAL A 65 -6.57 -16.18 -14.31
C VAL A 65 -6.92 -14.69 -14.37
N ASN A 66 -5.96 -13.85 -14.78
CA ASN A 66 -6.08 -12.38 -14.69
C ASN A 66 -7.34 -11.82 -15.41
N GLN A 67 -7.69 -12.40 -16.53
CA GLN A 67 -8.91 -12.01 -17.26
C GLN A 67 -10.16 -12.23 -16.42
N LYS A 68 -10.31 -13.41 -15.80
CA LYS A 68 -11.46 -13.74 -14.94
C LYS A 68 -11.51 -12.87 -13.68
N MET A 69 -10.33 -12.57 -13.07
CA MET A 69 -10.25 -11.62 -11.94
C MET A 69 -10.79 -10.24 -12.33
N ASN A 70 -10.37 -9.71 -13.48
CA ASN A 70 -10.84 -8.41 -13.94
C ASN A 70 -12.34 -8.42 -14.29
N THR A 71 -12.88 -9.53 -14.81
CA THR A 71 -14.33 -9.67 -15.05
C THR A 71 -15.08 -9.58 -13.72
N TYR A 72 -14.68 -10.34 -12.70
CA TYR A 72 -15.32 -10.29 -11.39
C TYR A 72 -15.24 -8.91 -10.72
N ILE A 73 -14.09 -8.23 -10.82
CA ILE A 73 -13.93 -6.87 -10.29
C ILE A 73 -14.94 -5.92 -10.95
N LYS A 74 -15.13 -6.02 -12.26
CA LYS A 74 -16.10 -5.19 -12.99
C LYS A 74 -17.56 -5.53 -12.63
N GLU A 75 -17.88 -6.80 -12.45
CA GLU A 75 -19.20 -7.21 -11.99
C GLU A 75 -19.53 -6.67 -10.60
N VAL A 76 -18.59 -6.78 -9.65
CA VAL A 76 -18.73 -6.21 -8.31
C VAL A 76 -18.91 -4.69 -8.39
N ALA A 77 -18.06 -3.98 -9.15
CA ALA A 77 -18.15 -2.53 -9.32
C ALA A 77 -19.55 -2.12 -9.85
N LYS A 78 -20.05 -2.82 -10.86
CA LYS A 78 -21.39 -2.58 -11.43
C LYS A 78 -22.50 -2.78 -10.39
N ARG A 79 -22.42 -3.87 -9.58
CA ARG A 79 -23.43 -4.16 -8.55
C ARG A 79 -23.52 -3.10 -7.46
N ILE A 80 -22.40 -2.45 -7.14
CA ILE A 80 -22.33 -1.40 -6.11
C ILE A 80 -22.36 0.02 -6.68
N GLY A 81 -22.73 0.18 -7.97
CA GLY A 81 -22.90 1.48 -8.62
C GLY A 81 -21.62 2.26 -8.90
N ILE A 82 -20.47 1.60 -8.93
CA ILE A 82 -19.21 2.25 -9.32
C ILE A 82 -19.05 2.22 -10.84
N ASP A 83 -19.25 3.37 -11.47
CA ASP A 83 -19.05 3.56 -12.91
C ASP A 83 -17.58 3.91 -13.24
N LYS A 84 -16.67 2.99 -12.94
CA LYS A 84 -15.25 3.09 -13.29
C LYS A 84 -14.77 1.75 -13.83
N ASN A 85 -13.89 1.80 -14.84
CA ASN A 85 -13.24 0.60 -15.37
C ASN A 85 -12.18 0.07 -14.38
N LEU A 86 -12.64 -0.61 -13.33
CA LEU A 86 -11.77 -1.21 -12.34
C LEU A 86 -11.08 -2.46 -12.89
N THR A 87 -9.81 -2.60 -12.54
CA THR A 87 -8.97 -3.74 -12.88
C THR A 87 -8.16 -4.15 -11.65
N PHE A 88 -7.49 -5.29 -11.73
CA PHE A 88 -6.55 -5.71 -10.68
C PHE A 88 -5.46 -4.65 -10.42
N HIS A 89 -5.08 -3.87 -11.44
CA HIS A 89 -4.11 -2.79 -11.29
C HIS A 89 -4.66 -1.60 -10.50
N SER A 90 -5.97 -1.38 -10.51
CA SER A 90 -6.62 -0.30 -9.72
C SER A 90 -6.37 -0.47 -8.22
N ALA A 91 -6.36 -1.71 -7.71
CA ALA A 91 -6.02 -1.98 -6.32
C ALA A 91 -4.62 -1.48 -5.93
N ARG A 92 -3.64 -1.63 -6.84
CA ARG A 92 -2.29 -1.12 -6.62
C ARG A 92 -2.26 0.40 -6.59
N HIS A 93 -3.04 1.04 -7.48
CA HIS A 93 -3.19 2.49 -7.50
C HIS A 93 -3.81 3.00 -6.19
N THR A 94 -4.92 2.39 -5.76
CA THR A 94 -5.60 2.73 -4.49
C THR A 94 -4.69 2.53 -3.29
N PHE A 95 -3.91 1.45 -3.25
CA PHE A 95 -2.92 1.24 -2.18
C PHE A 95 -1.90 2.37 -2.14
N ALA A 96 -1.33 2.76 -3.30
CA ALA A 96 -0.34 3.82 -3.38
C ALA A 96 -0.90 5.19 -2.97
N THR A 97 -2.12 5.51 -3.39
CA THR A 97 -2.75 6.82 -3.11
C THR A 97 -3.45 6.84 -1.76
N THR A 98 -4.60 6.17 -1.68
CA THR A 98 -5.54 6.28 -0.55
C THR A 98 -5.02 5.58 0.71
N VAL A 99 -4.40 4.38 0.56
CA VAL A 99 -3.96 3.61 1.72
C VAL A 99 -2.63 4.13 2.28
N THR A 100 -1.73 4.63 1.43
CA THR A 100 -0.40 5.02 1.89
C THR A 100 -0.14 6.52 1.83
N LEU A 101 -0.10 7.15 0.66
CA LEU A 101 0.26 8.57 0.54
C LEU A 101 -0.70 9.50 1.28
N SER A 102 -2.02 9.27 1.19
CA SER A 102 -3.02 10.08 1.91
C SER A 102 -2.91 9.94 3.44
N ASN A 103 -2.34 8.85 3.93
CA ASN A 103 -2.07 8.61 5.35
C ASN A 103 -0.63 8.96 5.76
N GLY A 104 0.05 9.81 5.00
CA GLY A 104 1.34 10.36 5.37
C GLY A 104 2.54 9.44 5.17
N VAL A 105 2.37 8.26 4.54
CA VAL A 105 3.52 7.38 4.25
C VAL A 105 4.42 8.06 3.21
N PRO A 106 5.72 8.25 3.49
CA PRO A 106 6.62 8.93 2.57
C PRO A 106 6.71 8.24 1.21
N ILE A 107 6.75 9.03 0.13
CA ILE A 107 6.79 8.51 -1.26
C ILE A 107 7.95 7.52 -1.50
N ALA A 108 9.10 7.73 -0.85
CA ALA A 108 10.24 6.81 -0.93
C ALA A 108 9.91 5.44 -0.35
N THR A 109 9.17 5.39 0.76
CA THR A 109 8.67 4.14 1.38
C THR A 109 7.65 3.48 0.46
N VAL A 110 6.67 4.23 -0.06
CA VAL A 110 5.69 3.72 -1.02
C VAL A 110 6.36 3.14 -2.26
N SER A 111 7.38 3.81 -2.79
CA SER A 111 8.17 3.32 -3.93
C SER A 111 8.79 1.94 -3.67
N LYS A 112 9.36 1.75 -2.49
CA LYS A 112 9.91 0.45 -2.05
C LYS A 112 8.82 -0.62 -1.88
N LEU A 113 7.70 -0.29 -1.22
CA LEU A 113 6.56 -1.21 -1.06
C LEU A 113 5.98 -1.65 -2.40
N LEU A 114 5.97 -0.76 -3.38
CA LEU A 114 5.54 -1.05 -4.74
C LEU A 114 6.61 -1.78 -5.57
N GLY A 115 7.85 -1.87 -5.10
CA GLY A 115 8.97 -2.46 -5.82
C GLY A 115 9.33 -1.69 -7.08
N HIS A 116 9.28 -0.37 -7.03
CA HIS A 116 9.79 0.47 -8.11
C HIS A 116 11.30 0.64 -7.97
N THR A 117 12.04 0.47 -9.04
CA THR A 117 13.49 0.70 -9.08
C THR A 117 13.84 2.19 -9.18
N LYS A 118 12.89 3.01 -9.66
CA LYS A 118 13.03 4.47 -9.76
C LYS A 118 11.85 5.14 -9.05
N ILE A 119 12.13 6.13 -8.21
CA ILE A 119 11.11 6.88 -7.47
C ILE A 119 10.16 7.65 -8.41
N THR A 120 10.66 8.07 -9.57
CA THR A 120 9.88 8.74 -10.62
C THR A 120 8.66 7.95 -11.06
N THR A 121 8.73 6.61 -11.01
CA THR A 121 7.58 5.74 -11.30
C THR A 121 6.48 5.87 -10.23
N THR A 122 6.83 6.27 -9.02
CA THR A 122 5.88 6.47 -7.92
C THR A 122 5.30 7.88 -7.91
N GLN A 123 6.02 8.85 -8.46
CA GLN A 123 5.59 10.26 -8.50
C GLN A 123 4.28 10.47 -9.26
N VAL A 124 3.91 9.58 -10.17
CA VAL A 124 2.59 9.62 -10.83
C VAL A 124 1.41 9.52 -9.87
N TYR A 125 1.64 8.98 -8.66
CA TYR A 125 0.65 8.88 -7.58
C TYR A 125 0.68 10.08 -6.63
N ALA A 126 1.77 10.83 -6.62
CA ALA A 126 2.00 11.95 -5.71
C ALA A 126 1.45 13.25 -6.29
N ARG A 127 0.12 13.36 -6.43
CA ARG A 127 -0.50 14.66 -6.57
C ARG A 127 -0.51 15.31 -5.19
N VAL A 128 0.29 16.35 -5.04
CA VAL A 128 0.28 17.16 -3.83
C VAL A 128 -1.00 18.01 -3.88
N LEU A 129 -1.99 17.64 -3.08
CA LEU A 129 -3.21 18.40 -2.90
C LEU A 129 -2.94 19.54 -1.91
N GLU A 130 -3.59 20.68 -2.08
CA GLU A 130 -3.45 21.85 -1.18
C GLU A 130 -3.76 21.47 0.27
N ASP A 131 -4.78 20.63 0.50
CA ASP A 131 -5.12 20.09 1.81
C ASP A 131 -3.95 19.33 2.47
N LYS A 132 -3.17 18.58 1.67
CA LYS A 132 -1.98 17.88 2.16
C LYS A 132 -0.87 18.84 2.54
N ILE A 133 -0.63 19.88 1.73
CA ILE A 133 0.34 20.93 2.05
C ILE A 133 -0.05 21.62 3.35
N SER A 134 -1.32 22.01 3.48
CA SER A 134 -1.85 22.64 4.70
C SER A 134 -1.65 21.76 5.94
N SER A 135 -2.03 20.50 5.85
CA SER A 135 -1.88 19.55 6.96
C SER A 135 -0.42 19.32 7.35
N ASP A 136 0.48 19.17 6.38
CA ASP A 136 1.92 18.96 6.64
C ASP A 136 2.53 20.21 7.30
N MET A 137 2.14 21.42 6.85
CA MET A 137 2.60 22.67 7.44
C MET A 137 2.03 22.90 8.84
N GLU A 138 0.81 22.47 9.12
CA GLU A 138 0.25 22.55 10.48
C GLU A 138 0.98 21.62 11.45
N GLY A 139 1.31 20.39 11.00
CA GLY A 139 2.17 19.48 11.76
C GLY A 139 3.53 20.12 12.09
N LEU A 140 4.17 20.75 11.11
CA LEU A 140 5.44 21.48 11.31
C LEU A 140 5.31 22.63 12.30
N ARG A 141 4.27 23.45 12.18
CA ARG A 141 3.99 24.55 13.12
C ARG A 141 3.86 24.04 14.55
N SER A 142 3.17 22.94 14.75
CA SER A 142 3.00 22.32 16.09
C SER A 142 4.33 21.88 16.68
N VAL A 143 5.18 21.25 15.88
CA VAL A 143 6.53 20.81 16.32
C VAL A 143 7.40 22.02 16.67
N LEU A 144 7.40 23.08 15.86
CA LEU A 144 8.19 24.28 16.11
C LEU A 144 7.72 25.03 17.35
N LYS A 145 6.40 25.16 17.56
CA LYS A 145 5.86 25.76 18.79
C LYS A 145 6.29 25.01 20.05
N ASN A 146 6.27 23.68 20.03
CA ASN A 146 6.70 22.88 21.16
C ASN A 146 8.20 23.02 21.46
N ASN A 147 9.02 23.24 20.42
CA ASN A 147 10.46 23.46 20.58
C ASN A 147 10.79 24.90 21.01
N THR A 148 9.95 25.89 20.69
CA THR A 148 10.14 27.30 21.09
C THR A 148 9.51 27.62 22.45
N GLY A 149 8.69 26.76 23.00
CA GLY A 149 8.05 26.91 24.31
C GLY A 149 9.01 26.82 25.52
N ASN A 150 10.32 26.61 25.27
CA ASN A 150 11.35 26.62 26.32
C ASN A 150 12.25 27.89 26.31
N ASP A 151 12.05 28.82 25.36
CA ASP A 151 12.71 30.12 25.35
C ASP A 151 11.68 31.22 25.11
N GLY A 152 11.51 32.04 26.12
CA GLY A 152 10.52 33.09 26.17
C GLY A 152 10.65 34.12 25.06
N SER A 153 9.47 34.64 24.70
CA SER A 153 9.27 35.98 24.08
C SER A 153 9.82 36.18 22.66
N PHE A 154 8.94 35.90 21.70
CA PHE A 154 8.97 36.70 20.49
C PHE A 154 7.78 37.67 20.50
N ALA A 155 8.15 38.95 20.58
CA ALA A 155 7.24 40.08 20.59
C ALA A 155 6.34 40.13 19.35
N SER A 156 5.08 40.43 19.62
CA SER A 156 4.10 40.94 18.66
C SER A 156 4.65 42.07 17.80
N GLY A 157 4.55 41.96 16.50
CA GLY A 157 4.76 43.06 15.61
C GLY A 157 4.93 42.69 14.15
N TRP A 158 3.80 42.52 13.48
CA TRP A 158 3.58 42.93 12.06
C TRP A 158 2.10 43.21 11.87
#